data_243b2bfd7ffb7ce657dfbfc3841ac4f5
#
_entry.id   243b2bfd7ffb7ce657dfbfc3841ac4f5
#
_cell.length_a   1.000
_cell.length_b   1.000
_cell.length_c   1.000
_cell.angle_alpha   90.00
_cell.angle_beta   90.00
_cell.angle_gamma   90.00
#
_symmetry.space_group_name_H-M   'P 1'
#
loop_
_entity.id
_entity.type
_entity.pdbx_description
1 polymer ?
#
loop_
_entity_poly.entity_id
_entity_poly.type
_entity_poly.pdbx_seq_one_letter_code
_entity_poly.pdbx_strand_id
1 'polypeptide(L)'
;SKGARLSTQISVAGRLLVFLPQDDHIGISQKIPVAERDALRARLQALVGDKSTGGGGGFILRTNGEDSTDSELAEDIAYLRKTWARTKEASLRLPPTSLLHQDLDLLQRVLRDLVGEHTQSIRIDSTEQFHRLRAFGQEFMPAAAGKLQHYRGERPIFDLYSIDEEIARALGRRVDLK
;
A
#
# COMPACT_ATOMS: atom_id res chain seq x y z
N SER A 1 -0.17 -11.02 22.24
CA SER A 1 0.47 -9.86 21.63
C SER A 1 1.79 -10.27 21.01
N LYS A 2 2.11 -9.73 19.83
CA LYS A 2 3.40 -9.96 19.18
C LYS A 2 4.39 -8.91 19.70
N GLY A 3 5.46 -9.35 20.36
CA GLY A 3 6.55 -8.47 20.78
C GLY A 3 7.41 -7.99 19.60
N ALA A 4 8.28 -7.00 19.84
CA ALA A 4 9.26 -6.54 18.88
C ALA A 4 10.21 -7.70 18.48
N ARG A 5 10.54 -7.77 17.19
CA ARG A 5 11.47 -8.74 16.62
C ARG A 5 12.55 -8.02 15.83
N LEU A 6 13.77 -8.47 15.97
CA LEU A 6 14.88 -8.08 15.10
C LEU A 6 15.11 -9.18 14.06
N SER A 7 15.30 -8.80 12.82
CA SER A 7 15.59 -9.71 11.72
C SER A 7 16.55 -9.05 10.73
N THR A 8 17.42 -9.86 10.13
CA THR A 8 18.24 -9.47 8.99
C THR A 8 17.54 -9.72 7.65
N GLN A 9 16.43 -10.47 7.67
CA GLN A 9 15.60 -10.72 6.50
C GLN A 9 14.59 -9.58 6.35
N ILE A 10 14.88 -8.68 5.43
CA ILE A 10 14.06 -7.50 5.18
C ILE A 10 12.89 -7.89 4.27
N SER A 11 11.69 -7.43 4.63
CA SER A 11 10.52 -7.49 3.78
C SER A 11 9.79 -6.16 3.79
N VAL A 12 9.30 -5.71 2.63
CA VAL A 12 8.55 -4.46 2.48
C VAL A 12 7.14 -4.80 2.04
N ALA A 13 6.16 -4.36 2.82
CA ALA A 13 4.75 -4.63 2.55
C ALA A 13 4.15 -3.57 1.61
N GLY A 14 3.58 -4.02 0.48
CA GLY A 14 2.71 -3.26 -0.39
C GLY A 14 1.22 -3.47 -0.09
N ARG A 15 0.37 -3.04 -1.01
CA ARG A 15 -1.08 -3.27 -0.97
C ARG A 15 -1.39 -4.76 -1.19
N LEU A 16 -0.92 -5.31 -2.30
CA LEU A 16 -1.23 -6.64 -2.79
C LEU A 16 -0.09 -7.63 -2.62
N LEU A 17 1.13 -7.11 -2.50
CA LEU A 17 2.38 -7.87 -2.49
C LEU A 17 3.21 -7.59 -1.24
N VAL A 18 4.11 -8.53 -0.93
CA VAL A 18 5.26 -8.31 -0.05
C VAL A 18 6.52 -8.50 -0.88
N PHE A 19 7.40 -7.53 -0.84
CA PHE A 19 8.70 -7.58 -1.53
C PHE A 19 9.79 -8.12 -0.62
N LEU A 20 10.60 -9.01 -1.16
CA LEU A 20 11.75 -9.66 -0.49
C LEU A 20 13.03 -9.27 -1.22
N PRO A 21 13.72 -8.20 -0.79
CA PRO A 21 14.88 -7.68 -1.52
C PRO A 21 16.08 -8.64 -1.61
N GLN A 22 16.19 -9.56 -0.65
CA GLN A 22 17.31 -10.48 -0.50
C GLN A 22 17.00 -11.91 -0.97
N ASP A 23 15.80 -12.12 -1.51
CA ASP A 23 15.31 -13.40 -1.99
C ASP A 23 14.75 -13.24 -3.40
N ASP A 24 14.74 -14.30 -4.19
CA ASP A 24 14.18 -14.32 -5.55
C ASP A 24 12.88 -15.14 -5.61
N HIS A 25 12.37 -15.54 -4.45
CA HIS A 25 11.20 -16.40 -4.36
C HIS A 25 9.93 -15.69 -4.78
N ILE A 26 9.14 -16.33 -5.66
CA ILE A 26 7.77 -15.92 -5.97
C ILE A 26 6.80 -16.81 -5.20
N GLY A 27 6.22 -16.27 -4.16
CA GLY A 27 5.29 -16.94 -3.27
C GLY A 27 3.84 -16.51 -3.45
N ILE A 28 2.91 -17.37 -3.05
CA ILE A 28 1.49 -17.10 -2.99
C ILE A 28 1.01 -17.37 -1.56
N SER A 29 0.16 -16.49 -1.02
CA SER A 29 -0.42 -16.66 0.31
C SER A 29 -1.05 -18.05 0.48
N GLN A 30 -0.73 -18.72 1.59
CA GLN A 30 -1.30 -20.03 1.91
C GLN A 30 -2.81 -20.00 2.18
N LYS A 31 -3.40 -18.83 2.33
CA LYS A 31 -4.86 -18.66 2.50
C LYS A 31 -5.63 -18.70 1.17
N ILE A 32 -4.93 -18.52 0.04
CA ILE A 32 -5.50 -18.64 -1.29
C ILE A 32 -5.67 -20.16 -1.60
N PRO A 33 -6.77 -20.57 -2.25
CA PRO A 33 -7.01 -21.97 -2.62
C PRO A 33 -5.86 -22.58 -3.42
N VAL A 34 -5.52 -23.83 -3.14
CA VAL A 34 -4.37 -24.51 -3.79
C VAL A 34 -4.52 -24.54 -5.31
N ALA A 35 -5.74 -24.74 -5.80
CA ALA A 35 -6.03 -24.83 -7.24
C ALA A 35 -5.65 -23.54 -8.02
N GLU A 36 -5.64 -22.39 -7.36
CA GLU A 36 -5.39 -21.08 -8.01
C GLU A 36 -3.93 -20.64 -7.90
N ARG A 37 -3.17 -21.21 -6.96
CA ARG A 37 -1.82 -20.74 -6.65
C ARG A 37 -0.84 -20.84 -7.81
N ASP A 38 -0.91 -21.90 -8.63
CA ASP A 38 0.05 -22.09 -9.72
C ASP A 38 -0.21 -21.11 -10.87
N ALA A 39 -1.48 -20.85 -11.19
CA ALA A 39 -1.86 -19.83 -12.17
C ALA A 39 -1.42 -18.41 -11.71
N LEU A 40 -1.70 -18.07 -10.45
CA LEU A 40 -1.30 -16.80 -9.86
C LEU A 40 0.21 -16.64 -9.78
N ARG A 41 0.95 -17.71 -9.49
CA ARG A 41 2.41 -17.70 -9.48
C ARG A 41 2.98 -17.44 -10.87
N ALA A 42 2.49 -18.14 -11.89
CA ALA A 42 2.93 -17.93 -13.28
C ALA A 42 2.63 -16.51 -13.76
N ARG A 43 1.45 -15.99 -13.42
CA ARG A 43 1.05 -14.62 -13.72
C ARG A 43 1.98 -13.59 -13.04
N LEU A 44 2.25 -13.76 -11.75
CA LEU A 44 3.14 -12.87 -11.01
C LEU A 44 4.59 -12.94 -11.53
N GLN A 45 5.08 -14.13 -11.89
CA GLN A 45 6.39 -14.30 -12.51
C GLN A 45 6.51 -13.51 -13.83
N ALA A 46 5.48 -13.55 -14.67
CA ALA A 46 5.45 -12.79 -15.92
C ALA A 46 5.51 -11.27 -15.69
N LEU A 47 4.78 -10.77 -14.68
CA LEU A 47 4.76 -9.34 -14.32
C LEU A 47 6.06 -8.85 -13.68
N VAL A 48 6.68 -9.67 -12.84
CA VAL A 48 7.96 -9.34 -12.19
C VAL A 48 9.08 -9.24 -13.21
N GLY A 49 9.01 -10.03 -14.30
CA GLY A 49 10.00 -10.05 -15.37
C GLY A 49 11.28 -10.75 -15.00
N ASP A 50 12.22 -10.76 -15.94
CA ASP A 50 13.51 -11.45 -15.78
C ASP A 50 14.48 -10.63 -14.93
N LYS A 51 15.35 -11.29 -14.18
CA LYS A 51 16.40 -10.67 -13.35
C LYS A 51 17.37 -9.79 -14.15
N SER A 52 17.51 -10.08 -15.44
CA SER A 52 18.37 -9.35 -16.35
C SER A 52 17.96 -7.90 -16.62
N THR A 53 16.69 -7.55 -16.35
CA THR A 53 16.15 -6.20 -16.57
C THR A 53 16.25 -5.28 -15.35
N GLY A 54 17.09 -5.58 -14.37
CA GLY A 54 17.39 -4.72 -13.23
C GLY A 54 16.41 -4.84 -12.04
N GLY A 55 15.56 -5.86 -12.03
CA GLY A 55 14.52 -6.06 -11.02
C GLY A 55 14.75 -7.25 -10.09
N GLY A 56 15.91 -7.36 -9.44
CA GLY A 56 16.11 -8.41 -8.44
C GLY A 56 15.15 -8.30 -7.26
N GLY A 57 14.97 -9.44 -6.56
CA GLY A 57 14.10 -9.57 -5.40
C GLY A 57 12.85 -10.42 -5.66
N GLY A 58 12.39 -11.10 -4.61
CA GLY A 58 11.20 -11.94 -4.62
C GLY A 58 9.94 -11.17 -4.25
N PHE A 59 8.81 -11.79 -4.54
CA PHE A 59 7.50 -11.24 -4.20
C PHE A 59 6.58 -12.33 -3.66
N ILE A 60 5.76 -11.98 -2.69
CA ILE A 60 4.70 -12.85 -2.16
C ILE A 60 3.35 -12.17 -2.41
N LEU A 61 2.45 -12.83 -3.14
CA LEU A 61 1.06 -12.38 -3.30
C LEU A 61 0.31 -12.56 -1.98
N ARG A 62 -0.30 -11.48 -1.51
CA ARG A 62 -1.16 -11.47 -0.31
C ARG A 62 -2.55 -11.99 -0.68
N THR A 63 -3.34 -12.38 0.31
CA THR A 63 -4.69 -12.91 0.11
C THR A 63 -5.62 -11.92 -0.61
N ASN A 64 -5.47 -10.62 -0.30
CA ASN A 64 -6.27 -9.57 -0.94
C ASN A 64 -5.85 -9.25 -2.39
N GLY A 65 -4.84 -9.91 -2.92
CA GLY A 65 -4.40 -9.77 -4.32
C GLY A 65 -4.94 -10.87 -5.24
N GLU A 66 -5.75 -11.81 -4.74
CA GLU A 66 -6.29 -12.95 -5.49
C GLU A 66 -7.03 -12.49 -6.76
N ASP A 67 -7.97 -11.54 -6.61
CA ASP A 67 -8.80 -11.00 -7.70
C ASP A 67 -8.24 -9.73 -8.35
N SER A 68 -6.99 -9.36 -8.05
CA SER A 68 -6.40 -8.12 -8.57
C SER A 68 -6.09 -8.21 -10.07
N THR A 69 -6.14 -7.08 -10.75
CA THR A 69 -5.76 -6.95 -12.15
C THR A 69 -4.23 -6.95 -12.33
N ASP A 70 -3.75 -7.20 -13.54
CA ASP A 70 -2.32 -7.09 -13.88
C ASP A 70 -1.78 -5.67 -13.69
N SER A 71 -2.59 -4.66 -13.98
CA SER A 71 -2.26 -3.26 -13.76
C SER A 71 -2.02 -2.97 -12.28
N GLU A 72 -2.93 -3.41 -11.39
CA GLU A 72 -2.79 -3.22 -9.95
C GLU A 72 -1.55 -3.92 -9.38
N LEU A 73 -1.27 -5.14 -9.84
CA LEU A 73 -0.06 -5.87 -9.45
C LEU A 73 1.21 -5.16 -9.93
N ALA A 74 1.21 -4.68 -11.18
CA ALA A 74 2.35 -3.94 -11.74
C ALA A 74 2.61 -2.62 -11.01
N GLU A 75 1.56 -1.89 -10.63
CA GLU A 75 1.65 -0.68 -9.82
C GLU A 75 2.26 -0.95 -8.44
N ASP A 76 1.83 -2.04 -7.78
CA ASP A 76 2.36 -2.42 -6.46
C ASP A 76 3.82 -2.88 -6.55
N ILE A 77 4.19 -3.61 -7.61
CA ILE A 77 5.59 -3.97 -7.90
C ILE A 77 6.45 -2.71 -8.07
N ALA A 78 5.98 -1.75 -8.86
CA ALA A 78 6.70 -0.49 -9.10
C ALA A 78 6.86 0.32 -7.81
N TYR A 79 5.80 0.43 -7.01
CA TYR A 79 5.82 1.07 -5.69
C TYR A 79 6.88 0.43 -4.78
N LEU A 80 6.87 -0.90 -4.65
CA LEU A 80 7.76 -1.63 -3.76
C LEU A 80 9.22 -1.52 -4.19
N ARG A 81 9.51 -1.64 -5.49
CA ARG A 81 10.84 -1.44 -6.06
C ARG A 81 11.36 -0.02 -5.80
N LYS A 82 10.53 0.99 -6.00
CA LYS A 82 10.87 2.39 -5.75
C LYS A 82 11.16 2.63 -4.26
N THR A 83 10.31 2.10 -3.38
CA THR A 83 10.50 2.20 -1.92
C THR A 83 11.83 1.58 -1.51
N TRP A 84 12.15 0.40 -2.03
CA TRP A 84 13.42 -0.26 -1.75
C TRP A 84 14.62 0.50 -2.29
N ALA A 85 14.54 1.00 -3.52
CA ALA A 85 15.61 1.79 -4.13
C ALA A 85 15.96 3.02 -3.27
N ARG A 86 14.95 3.73 -2.74
CA ARG A 86 15.15 4.86 -1.81
C ARG A 86 15.79 4.42 -0.50
N THR A 87 15.33 3.31 0.07
CA THR A 87 15.90 2.77 1.31
C THR A 87 17.37 2.43 1.12
N LYS A 88 17.72 1.81 -0.01
CA LYS A 88 19.07 1.48 -0.39
C LYS A 88 19.94 2.74 -0.61
N GLU A 89 19.42 3.73 -1.29
CA GLU A 89 20.11 5.02 -1.47
C GLU A 89 20.36 5.72 -0.12
N ALA A 90 19.37 5.76 0.76
CA ALA A 90 19.52 6.31 2.09
C ALA A 90 20.59 5.58 2.92
N SER A 91 20.70 4.25 2.79
CA SER A 91 21.69 3.45 3.50
C SER A 91 23.14 3.77 3.09
N LEU A 92 23.35 4.29 1.88
CA LEU A 92 24.68 4.71 1.42
C LEU A 92 25.08 6.10 1.91
N ARG A 93 24.12 6.92 2.34
CA ARG A 93 24.34 8.32 2.73
C ARG A 93 24.30 8.54 4.24
N LEU A 94 23.50 7.74 4.95
CA LEU A 94 23.26 7.92 6.38
C LEU A 94 24.21 7.05 7.22
N PRO A 95 24.60 7.53 8.42
CA PRO A 95 25.45 6.74 9.30
C PRO A 95 24.71 5.49 9.83
N PRO A 96 25.46 4.48 10.30
CA PRO A 96 24.88 3.32 10.97
C PRO A 96 23.89 3.70 12.06
N THR A 97 22.88 2.89 12.30
CA THR A 97 21.80 3.11 13.27
C THR A 97 20.74 4.16 12.87
N SER A 98 20.85 4.78 11.70
CA SER A 98 19.82 5.69 11.20
C SER A 98 18.57 4.96 10.76
N LEU A 99 17.40 5.61 10.93
CA LEU A 99 16.12 5.11 10.39
C LEU A 99 16.12 5.29 8.86
N LEU A 100 16.15 4.20 8.12
CA LEU A 100 16.18 4.19 6.65
C LEU A 100 14.79 4.11 6.02
N HIS A 101 13.88 3.39 6.68
CA HIS A 101 12.51 3.17 6.22
C HIS A 101 11.59 3.02 7.44
N GLN A 102 10.41 3.56 7.32
CA GLN A 102 9.33 3.40 8.29
C GLN A 102 8.06 2.98 7.54
N ASP A 103 7.31 2.07 8.13
CA ASP A 103 6.00 1.69 7.60
C ASP A 103 5.08 2.91 7.48
N LEU A 104 4.20 2.86 6.48
CA LEU A 104 3.21 3.90 6.25
C LEU A 104 2.34 4.12 7.47
N ASP A 105 2.08 5.40 7.78
CA ASP A 105 1.06 5.75 8.76
C ASP A 105 -0.37 5.44 8.26
N LEU A 106 -1.36 5.68 9.11
CA LEU A 106 -2.76 5.35 8.78
C LEU A 106 -3.24 6.07 7.51
N LEU A 107 -2.96 7.35 7.36
CA LEU A 107 -3.43 8.15 6.22
C LEU A 107 -2.76 7.72 4.91
N GLN A 108 -1.46 7.45 4.95
CA GLN A 108 -0.72 6.91 3.82
C GLN A 108 -1.21 5.51 3.43
N ARG A 109 -1.56 4.67 4.41
CA ARG A 109 -2.16 3.35 4.15
C ARG A 109 -3.53 3.46 3.50
N VAL A 110 -4.37 4.38 3.96
CA VAL A 110 -5.66 4.64 3.31
C VAL A 110 -5.45 5.03 1.85
N LEU A 111 -4.49 5.91 1.56
CA LEU A 111 -4.17 6.30 0.19
C LEU A 111 -3.70 5.11 -0.66
N ARG A 112 -2.90 4.20 -0.10
CA ARG A 112 -2.39 3.02 -0.78
C ARG A 112 -3.45 1.92 -0.96
N ASP A 113 -4.20 1.64 0.11
CA ASP A 113 -5.00 0.41 0.19
C ASP A 113 -6.46 0.60 -0.23
N LEU A 114 -7.03 1.82 -0.05
CA LEU A 114 -8.45 2.07 -0.27
C LEU A 114 -8.76 2.91 -1.52
N VAL A 115 -7.75 3.53 -2.12
CA VAL A 115 -7.95 4.34 -3.34
C VAL A 115 -7.83 3.45 -4.56
N GLY A 116 -8.91 3.36 -5.31
CA GLY A 116 -9.01 2.57 -6.54
C GLY A 116 -9.63 3.37 -7.68
N GLU A 117 -9.94 2.70 -8.78
CA GLU A 117 -10.54 3.31 -9.98
C GLU A 117 -11.86 4.02 -9.68
N HIS A 118 -12.69 3.45 -8.81
CA HIS A 118 -13.99 3.99 -8.42
C HIS A 118 -13.91 5.19 -7.46
N THR A 119 -12.74 5.49 -6.89
CA THR A 119 -12.55 6.65 -6.03
C THR A 119 -12.53 7.91 -6.88
N GLN A 120 -13.52 8.79 -6.72
CA GLN A 120 -13.60 10.05 -7.47
C GLN A 120 -12.77 11.16 -6.83
N SER A 121 -12.85 11.31 -5.50
CA SER A 121 -12.09 12.33 -4.77
C SER A 121 -11.83 11.90 -3.32
N ILE A 122 -10.76 12.45 -2.75
CA ILE A 122 -10.36 12.27 -1.36
C ILE A 122 -10.26 13.66 -0.76
N ARG A 123 -11.15 13.98 0.19
CA ARG A 123 -11.21 15.30 0.81
C ARG A 123 -10.53 15.28 2.17
N ILE A 124 -9.69 16.27 2.41
CA ILE A 124 -8.89 16.42 3.63
C ILE A 124 -9.04 17.87 4.11
N ASP A 125 -9.45 18.05 5.35
CA ASP A 125 -9.65 19.37 5.98
C ASP A 125 -8.36 19.90 6.64
N SER A 126 -7.46 19.03 7.09
CA SER A 126 -6.16 19.43 7.61
C SER A 126 -5.22 19.87 6.48
N THR A 127 -4.82 21.12 6.47
CA THR A 127 -3.86 21.68 5.51
C THR A 127 -2.52 20.93 5.56
N GLU A 128 -2.01 20.65 6.75
CA GLU A 128 -0.75 19.94 6.94
C GLU A 128 -0.80 18.53 6.35
N GLN A 129 -1.85 17.76 6.69
CA GLN A 129 -2.01 16.40 6.19
C GLN A 129 -2.25 16.36 4.69
N PHE A 130 -2.99 17.32 4.14
CA PHE A 130 -3.17 17.46 2.71
C PHE A 130 -1.84 17.62 1.96
N HIS A 131 -0.98 18.55 2.42
CA HIS A 131 0.32 18.76 1.78
C HIS A 131 1.23 17.54 1.92
N ARG A 132 1.26 16.91 3.10
CA ARG A 132 2.05 15.71 3.37
C ARG A 132 1.63 14.53 2.48
N LEU A 133 0.32 14.25 2.42
CA LEU A 133 -0.21 13.16 1.59
C LEU A 133 -0.08 13.44 0.10
N ARG A 134 -0.22 14.71 -0.31
CA ARG A 134 -0.02 15.10 -1.69
C ARG A 134 1.42 14.87 -2.13
N ALA A 135 2.40 15.28 -1.34
CA ALA A 135 3.82 15.05 -1.62
C ALA A 135 4.13 13.56 -1.70
N PHE A 136 3.66 12.76 -0.74
CA PHE A 136 3.81 11.32 -0.74
C PHE A 136 3.15 10.67 -1.97
N GLY A 137 1.91 11.04 -2.27
CA GLY A 137 1.18 10.51 -3.41
C GLY A 137 1.82 10.89 -4.74
N GLN A 138 2.26 12.14 -4.92
CA GLN A 138 2.96 12.56 -6.14
C GLN A 138 4.22 11.74 -6.40
N GLU A 139 4.91 11.36 -5.35
CA GLU A 139 6.10 10.56 -5.47
C GLU A 139 5.84 9.08 -5.75
N PHE A 140 4.89 8.47 -5.05
CA PHE A 140 4.70 7.02 -5.06
C PHE A 140 3.44 6.55 -5.78
N MET A 141 2.39 7.38 -5.85
CA MET A 141 1.04 7.05 -6.35
C MET A 141 0.41 8.23 -7.07
N PRO A 142 0.93 8.64 -8.24
CA PRO A 142 0.48 9.85 -8.93
C PRO A 142 -1.02 9.86 -9.24
N ALA A 143 -1.60 8.72 -9.59
CA ALA A 143 -3.03 8.58 -9.88
C ALA A 143 -3.89 8.86 -8.63
N ALA A 144 -3.47 8.38 -7.46
CA ALA A 144 -4.15 8.66 -6.19
C ALA A 144 -3.96 10.12 -5.75
N ALA A 145 -2.76 10.68 -5.96
CA ALA A 145 -2.47 12.09 -5.63
C ALA A 145 -3.37 13.08 -6.39
N GLY A 146 -3.72 12.76 -7.64
CA GLY A 146 -4.63 13.58 -8.45
C GLY A 146 -6.07 13.66 -7.91
N LYS A 147 -6.46 12.71 -7.06
CA LYS A 147 -7.79 12.65 -6.43
C LYS A 147 -7.87 13.40 -5.10
N LEU A 148 -6.73 13.87 -4.55
CA LEU A 148 -6.66 14.60 -3.28
C LEU A 148 -7.18 16.02 -3.46
N GLN A 149 -8.10 16.43 -2.60
CA GLN A 149 -8.68 17.75 -2.55
C GLN A 149 -8.60 18.33 -1.13
N HIS A 150 -8.12 19.56 -1.02
CA HIS A 150 -8.14 20.25 0.25
C HIS A 150 -9.55 20.83 0.50
N TYR A 151 -10.19 20.38 1.56
CA TYR A 151 -11.47 20.91 1.99
C TYR A 151 -11.25 22.20 2.80
N ARG A 152 -11.91 23.30 2.40
CA ARG A 152 -11.77 24.62 3.02
C ARG A 152 -13.13 25.20 3.44
N GLY A 153 -14.17 24.38 3.50
CA GLY A 153 -15.48 24.81 3.94
C GLY A 153 -15.51 25.16 5.44
N GLU A 154 -16.42 26.05 5.82
CA GLU A 154 -16.60 26.45 7.22
C GLU A 154 -17.25 25.34 8.06
N ARG A 155 -18.14 24.54 7.44
CA ARG A 155 -18.81 23.42 8.11
C ARG A 155 -17.82 22.26 8.27
N PRO A 156 -17.69 21.64 9.48
CA PRO A 156 -16.84 20.47 9.66
C PRO A 156 -17.16 19.37 8.63
N ILE A 157 -16.12 18.72 8.09
CA ILE A 157 -16.30 17.77 6.99
C ILE A 157 -17.14 16.55 7.41
N PHE A 158 -17.04 16.11 8.66
CA PHE A 158 -17.82 14.98 9.18
C PHE A 158 -19.30 15.35 9.30
N ASP A 159 -19.62 16.57 9.75
CA ASP A 159 -21.00 17.07 9.80
C ASP A 159 -21.59 17.21 8.39
N LEU A 160 -20.77 17.65 7.42
CA LEU A 160 -21.23 17.82 6.03
C LEU A 160 -21.71 16.51 5.41
N TYR A 161 -21.08 15.40 5.79
CA TYR A 161 -21.38 14.08 5.26
C TYR A 161 -22.06 13.15 6.27
N SER A 162 -22.50 13.65 7.41
CA SER A 162 -23.15 12.86 8.50
C SER A 162 -22.33 11.65 8.92
N ILE A 163 -21.00 11.79 8.94
CA ILE A 163 -20.07 10.66 9.21
C ILE A 163 -20.23 10.18 10.66
N ASP A 164 -20.40 11.10 11.63
CA ASP A 164 -20.54 10.73 13.03
C ASP A 164 -21.84 9.93 13.27
N GLU A 165 -22.92 10.26 12.56
CA GLU A 165 -24.18 9.51 12.61
C GLU A 165 -24.00 8.09 12.03
N GLU A 166 -23.26 7.94 10.92
CA GLU A 166 -22.98 6.64 10.32
C GLU A 166 -22.09 5.80 11.24
N ILE A 167 -21.08 6.40 11.88
CA ILE A 167 -20.22 5.73 12.86
C ILE A 167 -21.07 5.26 14.07
N ALA A 168 -21.92 6.12 14.61
CA ALA A 168 -22.80 5.76 15.73
C ALA A 168 -23.74 4.59 15.37
N ARG A 169 -24.26 4.58 14.14
CA ARG A 169 -25.09 3.50 13.60
C ARG A 169 -24.31 2.19 13.47
N ALA A 170 -23.09 2.26 12.96
CA ALA A 170 -22.21 1.09 12.76
C ALA A 170 -21.76 0.47 14.10
N LEU A 171 -21.66 1.25 15.16
CA LEU A 171 -21.31 0.79 16.51
C LEU A 171 -22.52 0.24 17.29
N GLY A 172 -23.72 0.28 16.75
CA GLY A 172 -24.92 -0.30 17.32
C GLY A 172 -24.83 -1.83 17.45
N ARG A 173 -25.67 -2.40 18.34
CA ARG A 173 -25.75 -3.87 18.53
C ARG A 173 -26.25 -4.63 17.30
N ARG A 174 -26.95 -3.94 16.42
CA ARG A 174 -27.53 -4.48 15.18
C ARG A 174 -27.17 -3.53 14.05
N VAL A 175 -26.56 -4.04 13.01
CA VAL A 175 -26.18 -3.31 11.81
C VAL A 175 -26.87 -3.98 10.62
N ASP A 176 -27.68 -3.22 9.88
CA ASP A 176 -28.29 -3.69 8.65
C ASP A 176 -27.27 -3.50 7.51
N LEU A 177 -26.88 -4.61 6.89
CA LEU A 177 -26.03 -4.61 5.70
C LEU A 177 -26.90 -4.36 4.47
N LYS A 178 -26.49 -3.45 3.63
CA LYS A 178 -27.14 -3.17 2.34
C LYS A 178 -26.73 -4.18 1.31
#